data_58b83e21f2b78c8062f86005072fefaf
#
_entry.id   58b83e21f2b78c8062f86005072fefaf
#
_cell.length_a   1.000
_cell.length_b   1.000
_cell.length_c   1.000
_cell.angle_alpha   90.00
_cell.angle_beta   90.00
_cell.angle_gamma   90.00
#
_symmetry.space_group_name_H-M   'P 1'
#
loop_
_entity.id
_entity.type
_entity.pdbx_description
1 polymer ?
#
loop_
_entity_poly.entity_id
_entity_poly.type
_entity_poly.pdbx_seq_one_letter_code
_entity_poly.pdbx_strand_id
1 'polypeptide(L)'
;KRQKKLWEAIDKNGLAVEFCKQDQKELIPWVSRHFAAQKKKISNELSAYLIEITGGTMTALHGEIEKICAYSGADEIRKSDIDAVTEPVLDAVVFQMTDRIGEGSYEKAFLSLQTLLKMQQEPLAILGAVGNHFRRLGVAKTLQEQGKGPYELQRLCGIPDYPARKLMDAARRLDKSFCAEACTLVMETDYQMKTSFDDSQRLL
;
A
#
# COMPACT_ATOMS: atom_id res chain seq x y z
N LYS A 1 -14.19 19.25 9.59
CA LYS A 1 -14.41 20.72 9.79
C LYS A 1 -13.58 21.11 11.01
N ARG A 2 -12.55 21.94 10.83
CA ARG A 2 -11.78 22.52 11.94
C ARG A 2 -12.74 23.37 12.77
N GLN A 3 -12.71 23.21 14.11
CA GLN A 3 -13.45 24.09 15.01
C GLN A 3 -12.72 25.44 15.03
N LYS A 4 -13.20 26.37 14.23
CA LYS A 4 -12.54 27.66 13.95
C LYS A 4 -12.16 28.42 15.23
N LYS A 5 -13.07 28.49 16.20
CA LYS A 5 -12.85 29.17 17.48
C LYS A 5 -11.73 28.55 18.33
N LEU A 6 -11.65 27.20 18.35
CA LEU A 6 -10.61 26.48 19.07
C LEU A 6 -9.24 26.72 18.41
N TRP A 7 -9.21 26.68 17.07
CA TRP A 7 -8.00 26.94 16.31
C TRP A 7 -7.47 28.37 16.54
N GLU A 8 -8.35 29.35 16.46
CA GLU A 8 -8.02 30.76 16.74
C GLU A 8 -7.51 30.97 18.17
N ALA A 9 -8.08 30.28 19.16
CA ALA A 9 -7.62 30.35 20.55
C ALA A 9 -6.23 29.73 20.73
N ILE A 10 -5.94 28.59 20.06
CA ILE A 10 -4.62 27.95 20.10
C ILE A 10 -3.56 28.84 19.42
N ASP A 11 -3.87 29.36 18.24
CA ASP A 11 -2.95 30.19 17.46
C ASP A 11 -2.61 31.52 18.17
N LYS A 12 -3.56 32.06 18.93
CA LYS A 12 -3.37 33.28 19.72
C LYS A 12 -2.52 33.09 20.98
N ASN A 13 -2.57 31.89 21.59
CA ASN A 13 -1.94 31.63 22.90
C ASN A 13 -0.79 30.63 22.85
N GLY A 14 -0.42 30.12 21.67
CA GLY A 14 0.60 29.11 21.49
C GLY A 14 1.01 28.93 20.03
N LEU A 15 1.61 27.79 19.74
CA LEU A 15 2.04 27.39 18.40
C LEU A 15 1.30 26.13 17.97
N ALA A 16 0.60 26.19 16.85
CA ALA A 16 -0.01 25.02 16.22
C ALA A 16 0.92 24.46 15.14
N VAL A 17 1.39 23.24 15.33
CA VAL A 17 2.27 22.55 14.37
C VAL A 17 1.49 21.39 13.76
N GLU A 18 1.42 21.34 12.42
CA GLU A 18 0.79 20.25 11.68
C GLU A 18 1.87 19.23 11.25
N PHE A 19 1.73 17.98 11.70
CA PHE A 19 2.56 16.87 11.26
C PHE A 19 1.85 16.10 10.16
N CYS A 20 2.20 16.39 8.91
CA CYS A 20 1.67 15.68 7.75
C CYS A 20 2.49 14.43 7.45
N LYS A 21 1.83 13.42 6.84
CA LYS A 21 2.56 12.30 6.23
C LYS A 21 3.46 12.85 5.14
N GLN A 22 4.70 12.39 5.13
CA GLN A 22 5.67 12.78 4.11
C GLN A 22 5.40 12.04 2.80
N ASP A 23 5.68 12.70 1.69
CA ASP A 23 5.65 12.10 0.36
C ASP A 23 6.83 11.15 0.14
N GLN A 24 6.67 10.21 -0.79
CA GLN A 24 7.75 9.28 -1.14
C GLN A 24 9.03 10.00 -1.60
N LYS A 25 8.88 11.14 -2.28
CA LYS A 25 10.02 11.98 -2.70
C LYS A 25 10.86 12.49 -1.52
N GLU A 26 10.21 12.72 -0.39
CA GLU A 26 10.86 13.18 0.85
C GLU A 26 11.34 12.00 1.69
N LEU A 27 10.59 10.88 1.66
CA LEU A 27 10.94 9.67 2.40
C LEU A 27 12.17 8.95 1.83
N ILE A 28 12.37 8.91 0.50
CA ILE A 28 13.55 8.26 -0.11
C ILE A 28 14.87 8.85 0.41
N PRO A 29 15.11 10.18 0.36
CA PRO A 29 16.31 10.76 0.94
C PRO A 29 16.40 10.59 2.46
N TRP A 30 15.26 10.56 3.16
CA TRP A 30 15.21 10.33 4.59
C TRP A 30 15.66 8.91 4.94
N VAL A 31 15.17 7.88 4.25
CA VAL A 31 15.58 6.47 4.39
C VAL A 31 17.07 6.32 4.11
N SER A 32 17.57 6.89 3.00
CA SER A 32 18.98 6.82 2.65
C SER A 32 19.88 7.45 3.71
N ARG A 33 19.47 8.59 4.32
CA ARG A 33 20.21 9.22 5.42
C ARG A 33 20.25 8.36 6.68
N HIS A 34 19.16 7.63 6.99
CA HIS A 34 19.12 6.76 8.16
C HIS A 34 20.01 5.52 7.98
N PHE A 35 20.03 4.93 6.80
CA PHE A 35 21.00 3.86 6.48
C PHE A 35 22.45 4.38 6.53
N ALA A 36 22.71 5.56 5.99
CA ALA A 36 24.05 6.18 6.04
C ALA A 36 24.52 6.45 7.47
N ALA A 37 23.62 6.85 8.38
CA ALA A 37 23.96 7.02 9.82
C ALA A 37 24.39 5.69 10.46
N GLN A 38 23.92 4.56 9.94
CA GLN A 38 24.31 3.19 10.35
C GLN A 38 25.49 2.64 9.50
N LYS A 39 26.19 3.52 8.74
CA LYS A 39 27.29 3.15 7.82
C LYS A 39 26.89 2.17 6.72
N LYS A 40 25.61 2.16 6.32
CA LYS A 40 25.06 1.34 5.24
C LYS A 40 24.67 2.21 4.06
N LYS A 41 24.64 1.60 2.86
CA LYS A 41 24.18 2.25 1.63
C LYS A 41 22.95 1.50 1.10
N ILE A 42 21.99 2.25 0.59
CA ILE A 42 20.79 1.71 -0.06
C ILE A 42 20.51 2.51 -1.33
N SER A 43 20.06 1.83 -2.40
CA SER A 43 19.66 2.50 -3.63
C SER A 43 18.30 3.21 -3.45
N ASN A 44 18.02 4.21 -4.30
CA ASN A 44 16.73 4.89 -4.29
C ASN A 44 15.57 3.93 -4.62
N GLU A 45 15.80 2.94 -5.47
CA GLU A 45 14.82 1.92 -5.83
C GLU A 45 14.47 1.02 -4.64
N LEU A 46 15.48 0.58 -3.88
CA LEU A 46 15.25 -0.22 -2.67
C LEU A 46 14.67 0.62 -1.53
N SER A 47 15.00 1.92 -1.44
CA SER A 47 14.33 2.84 -0.51
C SER A 47 12.85 2.99 -0.84
N ALA A 48 12.50 3.13 -2.12
CA ALA A 48 11.12 3.20 -2.58
C ALA A 48 10.38 1.87 -2.31
N TYR A 49 11.02 0.74 -2.55
CA TYR A 49 10.49 -0.58 -2.24
C TYR A 49 10.21 -0.74 -0.74
N LEU A 50 11.16 -0.39 0.13
CA LEU A 50 10.98 -0.44 1.59
C LEU A 50 9.81 0.42 2.05
N ILE A 51 9.69 1.65 1.54
CA ILE A 51 8.58 2.56 1.83
C ILE A 51 7.24 1.93 1.45
N GLU A 52 7.18 1.28 0.29
CA GLU A 52 5.96 0.63 -0.19
C GLU A 52 5.53 -0.52 0.72
N ILE A 53 6.44 -1.45 1.02
CA ILE A 53 6.10 -2.65 1.81
C ILE A 53 5.82 -2.36 3.28
N THR A 54 6.28 -1.22 3.81
CA THR A 54 6.07 -0.79 5.22
C THR A 54 4.90 0.19 5.40
N GLY A 55 4.26 0.62 4.31
CA GLY A 55 3.17 1.59 4.34
C GLY A 55 3.60 3.05 4.55
N GLY A 56 4.92 3.34 4.53
CA GLY A 56 5.49 4.69 4.45
C GLY A 56 5.31 5.57 5.69
N THR A 57 5.08 5.00 6.88
CA THR A 57 5.16 5.80 8.12
C THR A 57 6.59 5.86 8.62
N MET A 58 7.05 7.05 9.05
CA MET A 58 8.45 7.23 9.49
C MET A 58 8.80 6.34 10.68
N THR A 59 7.85 6.10 11.58
CA THR A 59 8.06 5.22 12.75
C THR A 59 8.28 3.76 12.33
N ALA A 60 7.44 3.24 11.41
CA ALA A 60 7.62 1.90 10.88
C ALA A 60 8.94 1.77 10.10
N LEU A 61 9.21 2.74 9.22
CA LEU A 61 10.46 2.79 8.46
C LEU A 61 11.70 2.79 9.35
N HIS A 62 11.68 3.54 10.45
CA HIS A 62 12.81 3.57 11.38
C HIS A 62 13.08 2.19 11.99
N GLY A 63 12.04 1.52 12.50
CA GLY A 63 12.18 0.16 13.05
C GLY A 63 12.65 -0.86 12.02
N GLU A 64 12.16 -0.78 10.78
CA GLU A 64 12.62 -1.67 9.71
C GLU A 64 14.08 -1.40 9.32
N ILE A 65 14.51 -0.13 9.23
CA ILE A 65 15.91 0.23 8.96
C ILE A 65 16.83 -0.35 10.04
N GLU A 66 16.48 -0.25 11.32
CA GLU A 66 17.25 -0.83 12.40
C GLU A 66 17.38 -2.36 12.27
N LYS A 67 16.28 -3.06 12.01
CA LYS A 67 16.28 -4.52 11.78
C LYS A 67 17.15 -4.92 10.60
N ILE A 68 16.99 -4.24 9.46
CA ILE A 68 17.76 -4.53 8.25
C ILE A 68 19.26 -4.27 8.50
N CYS A 69 19.62 -3.16 9.14
CA CYS A 69 21.01 -2.85 9.46
C CYS A 69 21.64 -3.87 10.41
N ALA A 70 20.89 -4.36 11.39
CA ALA A 70 21.35 -5.40 12.31
C ALA A 70 21.51 -6.77 11.64
N TYR A 71 20.64 -7.08 10.67
CA TYR A 71 20.69 -8.34 9.94
C TYR A 71 21.78 -8.38 8.86
N SER A 72 21.90 -7.32 8.06
CA SER A 72 22.82 -7.28 6.92
C SER A 72 24.28 -7.16 7.38
N GLY A 73 25.10 -8.12 7.01
CA GLY A 73 26.57 -8.07 7.23
C GLY A 73 27.32 -7.20 6.20
N ALA A 74 26.66 -6.78 5.11
CA ALA A 74 27.28 -6.00 4.04
C ALA A 74 27.07 -4.49 4.24
N ASP A 75 27.95 -3.67 3.65
CA ASP A 75 27.81 -2.21 3.67
C ASP A 75 26.73 -1.73 2.71
N GLU A 76 26.40 -2.49 1.67
CA GLU A 76 25.36 -2.21 0.70
C GLU A 76 24.16 -3.13 0.91
N ILE A 77 22.99 -2.54 1.16
CA ILE A 77 21.74 -3.25 1.38
C ILE A 77 21.21 -3.81 0.07
N ARG A 78 20.84 -5.07 0.08
CA ARG A 78 20.23 -5.79 -1.04
C ARG A 78 18.75 -6.02 -0.79
N LYS A 79 18.01 -6.30 -1.87
CA LYS A 79 16.59 -6.66 -1.75
C LYS A 79 16.37 -7.88 -0.85
N SER A 80 17.27 -8.89 -0.93
CA SER A 80 17.23 -10.08 -0.07
C SER A 80 17.32 -9.76 1.42
N ASP A 81 18.07 -8.72 1.80
CA ASP A 81 18.22 -8.33 3.20
C ASP A 81 16.91 -7.71 3.73
N ILE A 82 16.24 -6.92 2.89
CA ILE A 82 14.92 -6.36 3.19
C ILE A 82 13.89 -7.48 3.31
N ASP A 83 13.79 -8.34 2.30
CA ASP A 83 12.80 -9.43 2.23
C ASP A 83 12.97 -10.45 3.38
N ALA A 84 14.17 -10.57 3.94
CA ALA A 84 14.46 -11.53 5.03
C ALA A 84 13.91 -11.09 6.39
N VAL A 85 13.76 -9.79 6.65
CA VAL A 85 13.41 -9.27 7.98
C VAL A 85 12.19 -8.36 8.03
N THR A 86 11.72 -7.89 6.87
CA THR A 86 10.58 -6.98 6.77
C THR A 86 9.32 -7.75 6.42
N GLU A 87 8.30 -7.65 7.27
CA GLU A 87 6.97 -8.13 6.95
C GLU A 87 6.19 -7.04 6.21
N PRO A 88 5.71 -7.32 4.98
CA PRO A 88 4.96 -6.35 4.22
C PRO A 88 3.58 -6.10 4.84
N VAL A 89 3.10 -4.85 4.78
CA VAL A 89 1.74 -4.52 5.20
C VAL A 89 0.69 -5.14 4.27
N LEU A 90 -0.53 -5.37 4.78
CA LEU A 90 -1.64 -5.97 4.05
C LEU A 90 -1.84 -5.36 2.65
N ASP A 91 -1.90 -4.04 2.55
CA ASP A 91 -2.11 -3.33 1.28
C ASP A 91 -1.01 -3.64 0.25
N ALA A 92 0.23 -3.81 0.68
CA ALA A 92 1.35 -4.13 -0.23
C ALA A 92 1.23 -5.55 -0.79
N VAL A 93 0.84 -6.53 0.04
CA VAL A 93 0.63 -7.91 -0.41
C VAL A 93 -0.58 -8.02 -1.32
N VAL A 94 -1.69 -7.34 -0.98
CA VAL A 94 -2.89 -7.26 -1.84
C VAL A 94 -2.56 -6.63 -3.18
N PHE A 95 -1.75 -5.56 -3.21
CA PHE A 95 -1.32 -4.95 -4.46
C PHE A 95 -0.55 -5.95 -5.35
N GLN A 96 0.43 -6.65 -4.77
CA GLN A 96 1.17 -7.69 -5.50
C GLN A 96 0.28 -8.84 -5.98
N MET A 97 -0.69 -9.26 -5.16
CA MET A 97 -1.65 -10.31 -5.51
C MET A 97 -2.49 -9.90 -6.72
N THR A 98 -3.05 -8.70 -6.70
CA THR A 98 -3.90 -8.20 -7.78
C THR A 98 -3.14 -7.92 -9.07
N ASP A 99 -1.88 -7.47 -9.00
CA ASP A 99 -0.99 -7.38 -10.16
C ASP A 99 -0.79 -8.76 -10.82
N ARG A 100 -0.57 -9.80 -10.01
CA ARG A 100 -0.42 -11.18 -10.50
C ARG A 100 -1.71 -11.72 -11.14
N ILE A 101 -2.86 -11.35 -10.61
CA ILE A 101 -4.17 -11.66 -11.23
C ILE A 101 -4.26 -10.98 -12.60
N GLY A 102 -3.91 -9.70 -12.70
CA GLY A 102 -3.90 -8.95 -13.96
C GLY A 102 -2.90 -9.49 -15.00
N GLU A 103 -1.86 -10.18 -14.56
CA GLU A 103 -0.86 -10.86 -15.41
C GLU A 103 -1.29 -12.31 -15.77
N GLY A 104 -2.42 -12.80 -15.27
CA GLY A 104 -2.86 -14.19 -15.43
C GLY A 104 -2.05 -15.21 -14.61
N SER A 105 -1.22 -14.74 -13.68
CA SER A 105 -0.37 -15.58 -12.82
C SER A 105 -1.12 -16.02 -11.55
N TYR A 106 -2.22 -16.73 -11.70
CA TYR A 106 -3.13 -17.10 -10.61
C TYR A 106 -2.47 -17.91 -9.49
N GLU A 107 -1.56 -18.83 -9.82
CA GLU A 107 -0.81 -19.59 -8.81
C GLU A 107 -0.03 -18.68 -7.87
N LYS A 108 0.67 -17.67 -8.42
CA LYS A 108 1.41 -16.70 -7.61
C LYS A 108 0.49 -15.79 -6.82
N ALA A 109 -0.68 -15.45 -7.36
CA ALA A 109 -1.69 -14.68 -6.63
C ALA A 109 -2.22 -15.48 -5.43
N PHE A 110 -2.49 -16.76 -5.61
CA PHE A 110 -2.93 -17.67 -4.54
C PHE A 110 -1.87 -17.82 -3.44
N LEU A 111 -0.59 -17.90 -3.79
CA LEU A 111 0.49 -17.89 -2.79
C LEU A 111 0.52 -16.60 -1.96
N SER A 112 0.17 -15.46 -2.56
CA SER A 112 0.05 -14.20 -1.81
C SER A 112 -1.11 -14.23 -0.83
N LEU A 113 -2.26 -14.79 -1.23
CA LEU A 113 -3.41 -14.98 -0.35
C LEU A 113 -3.05 -15.90 0.83
N GLN A 114 -2.40 -17.03 0.57
CA GLN A 114 -1.92 -17.90 1.63
C GLN A 114 -0.96 -17.20 2.61
N THR A 115 -0.13 -16.31 2.10
CA THR A 115 0.77 -15.50 2.94
C THR A 115 -0.03 -14.61 3.88
N LEU A 116 -1.06 -13.92 3.37
CA LEU A 116 -1.94 -13.08 4.19
C LEU A 116 -2.66 -13.89 5.29
N LEU A 117 -3.14 -15.07 4.95
CA LEU A 117 -3.79 -15.96 5.92
C LEU A 117 -2.80 -16.47 6.99
N LYS A 118 -1.57 -16.81 6.60
CA LYS A 118 -0.48 -17.18 7.54
C LYS A 118 -0.10 -16.04 8.47
N MET A 119 -0.16 -14.79 8.00
CA MET A 119 0.05 -13.58 8.81
C MET A 119 -1.14 -13.28 9.74
N GLN A 120 -2.10 -14.20 9.86
CA GLN A 120 -3.31 -14.08 10.70
C GLN A 120 -4.13 -12.81 10.38
N GLN A 121 -4.11 -12.37 9.12
CA GLN A 121 -4.98 -11.29 8.69
C GLN A 121 -6.44 -11.79 8.63
N GLU A 122 -7.34 -10.98 9.17
CA GLU A 122 -8.77 -11.30 9.16
C GLU A 122 -9.31 -11.38 7.73
N PRO A 123 -10.03 -12.45 7.34
CA PRO A 123 -10.54 -12.62 5.98
C PRO A 123 -11.35 -11.43 5.46
N LEU A 124 -12.19 -10.82 6.28
CA LEU A 124 -12.94 -9.62 5.93
C LEU A 124 -12.03 -8.40 5.67
N ALA A 125 -10.90 -8.29 6.39
CA ALA A 125 -9.93 -7.22 6.15
C ALA A 125 -9.20 -7.43 4.81
N ILE A 126 -8.83 -8.68 4.49
CA ILE A 126 -8.25 -9.04 3.19
C ILE A 126 -9.23 -8.71 2.07
N LEU A 127 -10.47 -9.17 2.17
CA LEU A 127 -11.53 -8.91 1.18
C LEU A 127 -11.76 -7.41 1.00
N GLY A 128 -11.83 -6.64 2.10
CA GLY A 128 -11.98 -5.20 2.07
C GLY A 128 -10.82 -4.48 1.36
N ALA A 129 -9.58 -4.92 1.58
CA ALA A 129 -8.40 -4.39 0.89
C ALA A 129 -8.43 -4.72 -0.60
N VAL A 130 -8.79 -5.96 -0.97
CA VAL A 130 -8.97 -6.40 -2.37
C VAL A 130 -10.03 -5.56 -3.07
N GLY A 131 -11.20 -5.41 -2.47
CA GLY A 131 -12.30 -4.62 -3.02
C GLY A 131 -11.93 -3.14 -3.19
N ASN A 132 -11.27 -2.55 -2.21
CA ASN A 132 -10.78 -1.19 -2.30
C ASN A 132 -9.75 -1.02 -3.43
N HIS A 133 -8.89 -2.02 -3.63
CA HIS A 133 -7.91 -2.01 -4.72
C HIS A 133 -8.59 -2.06 -6.10
N PHE A 134 -9.50 -3.01 -6.35
CA PHE A 134 -10.23 -3.10 -7.62
C PHE A 134 -11.10 -1.87 -7.90
N ARG A 135 -11.72 -1.31 -6.87
CA ARG A 135 -12.44 -0.03 -7.00
C ARG A 135 -11.52 1.11 -7.47
N ARG A 136 -10.33 1.22 -6.90
CA ARG A 136 -9.32 2.22 -7.32
C ARG A 136 -8.82 1.96 -8.74
N LEU A 137 -8.63 0.70 -9.14
CA LEU A 137 -8.29 0.32 -10.52
C LEU A 137 -9.40 0.72 -11.50
N GLY A 138 -10.67 0.49 -11.18
CA GLY A 138 -11.80 0.91 -11.99
C GLY A 138 -11.88 2.44 -12.15
N VAL A 139 -11.61 3.19 -11.08
CA VAL A 139 -11.51 4.65 -11.15
C VAL A 139 -10.32 5.08 -12.03
N ALA A 140 -9.15 4.46 -11.85
CA ALA A 140 -7.96 4.73 -12.67
C ALA A 140 -8.24 4.47 -14.16
N LYS A 141 -8.89 3.35 -14.49
CA LYS A 141 -9.29 3.03 -15.87
C LYS A 141 -10.22 4.06 -16.47
N THR A 142 -11.23 4.48 -15.72
CA THR A 142 -12.18 5.51 -16.16
C THR A 142 -11.49 6.85 -16.39
N LEU A 143 -10.53 7.23 -15.54
CA LEU A 143 -9.74 8.44 -15.71
C LEU A 143 -8.85 8.39 -16.96
N GLN A 144 -8.26 7.23 -17.26
CA GLN A 144 -7.47 7.03 -18.49
C GLN A 144 -8.31 7.22 -19.75
N GLU A 145 -9.52 6.65 -19.77
CA GLU A 145 -10.47 6.83 -20.89
C GLU A 145 -10.84 8.31 -21.11
N GLN A 146 -10.80 9.12 -20.04
CA GLN A 146 -11.03 10.57 -20.07
C GLN A 146 -9.76 11.39 -20.33
N GLY A 147 -8.61 10.75 -20.60
CA GLY A 147 -7.32 11.44 -20.79
C GLY A 147 -6.75 12.10 -19.53
N LYS A 148 -7.23 11.68 -18.34
CA LYS A 148 -6.78 12.22 -17.04
C LYS A 148 -5.62 11.39 -16.47
N GLY A 149 -4.79 12.06 -15.66
CA GLY A 149 -3.56 11.48 -15.11
C GLY A 149 -3.64 11.09 -13.64
N PRO A 150 -2.50 10.69 -13.05
CA PRO A 150 -2.43 10.24 -11.65
C PRO A 150 -2.88 11.29 -10.63
N TYR A 151 -2.74 12.57 -10.93
CA TYR A 151 -3.14 13.67 -10.04
C TYR A 151 -4.63 13.62 -9.69
N GLU A 152 -5.49 13.38 -10.70
CA GLU A 152 -6.94 13.24 -10.47
C GLU A 152 -7.26 12.00 -9.62
N LEU A 153 -6.53 10.91 -9.84
CA LEU A 153 -6.68 9.70 -9.03
C LEU A 153 -6.31 9.93 -7.56
N GLN A 154 -5.21 10.66 -7.32
CA GLN A 154 -4.83 11.07 -5.96
C GLN A 154 -5.95 11.84 -5.28
N ARG A 155 -6.49 12.84 -5.96
CA ARG A 155 -7.57 13.69 -5.42
C ARG A 155 -8.85 12.91 -5.13
N LEU A 156 -9.26 12.02 -6.02
CA LEU A 156 -10.49 11.26 -5.90
C LEU A 156 -10.40 10.13 -4.87
N CYS A 157 -9.25 9.45 -4.82
CA CYS A 157 -9.06 8.28 -3.95
C CYS A 157 -8.35 8.61 -2.63
N GLY A 158 -7.84 9.83 -2.45
CA GLY A 158 -7.10 10.22 -1.25
C GLY A 158 -5.79 9.44 -1.06
N ILE A 159 -5.12 9.06 -2.16
CA ILE A 159 -3.89 8.26 -2.14
C ILE A 159 -2.67 9.10 -2.56
N PRO A 160 -1.46 8.75 -2.07
CA PRO A 160 -0.22 9.42 -2.47
C PRO A 160 0.10 9.25 -3.97
N ASP A 161 1.02 10.10 -4.49
CA ASP A 161 1.41 10.12 -5.91
C ASP A 161 1.93 8.77 -6.42
N TYR A 162 2.81 8.12 -5.68
CA TYR A 162 3.41 6.87 -6.13
C TYR A 162 2.40 5.71 -6.25
N PRO A 163 1.56 5.40 -5.25
CA PRO A 163 0.47 4.43 -5.42
C PRO A 163 -0.48 4.80 -6.56
N ALA A 164 -0.76 6.09 -6.77
CA ALA A 164 -1.62 6.52 -7.87
C ALA A 164 -1.01 6.20 -9.23
N ARG A 165 0.29 6.44 -9.42
CA ARG A 165 1.01 6.09 -10.67
C ARG A 165 1.01 4.58 -10.91
N LYS A 166 1.30 3.78 -9.89
CA LYS A 166 1.24 2.31 -9.99
C LYS A 166 -0.14 1.81 -10.40
N LEU A 167 -1.20 2.34 -9.76
CA LEU A 167 -2.57 2.00 -10.13
C LEU A 167 -2.92 2.39 -11.56
N MET A 168 -2.47 3.56 -12.03
CA MET A 168 -2.64 3.97 -13.42
C MET A 168 -1.92 3.03 -14.39
N ASP A 169 -0.70 2.59 -14.05
CA ASP A 169 0.04 1.64 -14.90
C ASP A 169 -0.61 0.25 -14.90
N ALA A 170 -1.05 -0.26 -13.75
CA ALA A 170 -1.78 -1.52 -13.66
C ALA A 170 -3.12 -1.47 -14.43
N ALA A 171 -3.88 -0.38 -14.32
CA ALA A 171 -5.15 -0.20 -15.01
C ALA A 171 -5.03 -0.21 -16.54
N ARG A 172 -3.85 0.03 -17.13
CA ARG A 172 -3.64 -0.10 -18.59
C ARG A 172 -3.81 -1.53 -19.09
N ARG A 173 -3.52 -2.50 -18.24
CA ARG A 173 -3.53 -3.94 -18.57
C ARG A 173 -4.89 -4.59 -18.36
N LEU A 174 -5.80 -3.91 -17.66
CA LEU A 174 -7.09 -4.46 -17.25
C LEU A 174 -8.23 -3.80 -18.02
N ASP A 175 -9.28 -4.59 -18.29
CA ASP A 175 -10.51 -4.08 -18.83
C ASP A 175 -11.41 -3.52 -17.73
N LYS A 176 -12.26 -2.57 -18.11
CA LYS A 176 -13.20 -1.95 -17.19
C LYS A 176 -14.26 -2.94 -16.67
N SER A 177 -14.71 -3.85 -17.55
CA SER A 177 -15.61 -4.94 -17.19
C SER A 177 -14.99 -5.83 -16.12
N PHE A 178 -13.74 -6.22 -16.29
CA PHE A 178 -13.01 -7.02 -15.30
C PHE A 178 -12.98 -6.35 -13.91
N CYS A 179 -12.68 -5.04 -13.85
CA CYS A 179 -12.69 -4.32 -12.58
C CYS A 179 -14.10 -4.26 -11.96
N ALA A 180 -15.14 -4.12 -12.78
CA ALA A 180 -16.53 -4.09 -12.31
C ALA A 180 -16.98 -5.48 -11.79
N GLU A 181 -16.67 -6.54 -12.53
CA GLU A 181 -16.95 -7.93 -12.13
C GLU A 181 -16.23 -8.30 -10.83
N ALA A 182 -14.96 -7.93 -10.69
CA ALA A 182 -14.19 -8.12 -9.45
C ALA A 182 -14.84 -7.39 -8.26
N CYS A 183 -15.30 -6.16 -8.45
CA CYS A 183 -16.02 -5.42 -7.40
C CYS A 183 -17.35 -6.10 -7.04
N THR A 184 -18.08 -6.63 -8.01
CA THR A 184 -19.35 -7.37 -7.78
C THR A 184 -19.08 -8.65 -6.98
N LEU A 185 -18.07 -9.42 -7.38
CA LEU A 185 -17.67 -10.65 -6.67
C LEU A 185 -17.27 -10.36 -5.22
N VAL A 186 -16.51 -9.29 -4.99
CA VAL A 186 -16.14 -8.86 -3.63
C VAL A 186 -17.38 -8.54 -2.80
N MET A 187 -18.37 -7.84 -3.36
CA MET A 187 -19.61 -7.50 -2.66
C MET A 187 -20.43 -8.75 -2.32
N GLU A 188 -20.52 -9.70 -3.25
CA GLU A 188 -21.22 -10.98 -3.04
C GLU A 188 -20.52 -11.81 -1.95
N THR A 189 -19.18 -11.89 -2.01
CA THR A 189 -18.38 -12.59 -1.00
C THR A 189 -18.51 -11.93 0.38
N ASP A 190 -18.47 -10.59 0.46
CA ASP A 190 -18.68 -9.85 1.71
C ASP A 190 -20.06 -10.15 2.33
N TYR A 191 -21.10 -10.20 1.49
CA TYR A 191 -22.42 -10.58 1.92
C TYR A 191 -22.48 -12.02 2.46
N GLN A 192 -21.88 -12.97 1.74
CA GLN A 192 -21.82 -14.37 2.15
C GLN A 192 -21.06 -14.54 3.47
N MET A 193 -19.89 -13.91 3.62
CA MET A 193 -19.11 -13.96 4.86
C MET A 193 -19.86 -13.42 6.09
N LYS A 194 -20.78 -12.49 5.89
CA LYS A 194 -21.57 -11.87 6.97
C LYS A 194 -22.88 -12.59 7.29
N THR A 195 -23.41 -13.38 6.35
CA THR A 195 -24.75 -13.97 6.46
C THR A 195 -24.75 -15.49 6.48
N SER A 196 -23.71 -16.15 6.00
CA SER A 196 -23.57 -17.61 6.06
C SER A 196 -22.83 -18.06 7.32
N PHE A 197 -22.99 -19.35 7.63
CA PHE A 197 -22.20 -20.03 8.67
C PHE A 197 -20.94 -20.69 8.08
N ASP A 198 -20.62 -20.42 6.82
CA ASP A 198 -19.44 -20.95 6.16
C ASP A 198 -18.16 -20.34 6.70
N ASP A 199 -17.09 -21.10 6.59
CA ASP A 199 -15.75 -20.60 6.96
C ASP A 199 -15.34 -19.45 6.06
N SER A 200 -15.15 -18.28 6.63
CA SER A 200 -14.76 -17.05 5.91
C SER A 200 -13.44 -17.19 5.13
N GLN A 201 -12.54 -18.10 5.54
CA GLN A 201 -11.31 -18.39 4.80
C GLN A 201 -11.57 -19.17 3.52
N ARG A 202 -12.65 -19.98 3.47
CA ARG A 202 -13.05 -20.72 2.26
C ARG A 202 -13.79 -19.84 1.26
N LEU A 203 -14.47 -18.81 1.75
CA LEU A 203 -15.20 -17.87 0.90
C LEU A 203 -14.27 -16.84 0.23
N LEU A 204 -13.14 -16.56 0.87
CA LEU A 204 -12.12 -15.64 0.34
C LEU A 204 -11.35 -16.27 -0.82
#